data_fb97e29a231d00029475e314bbdff056
#
_entry.id   fb97e29a231d00029475e314bbdff056
#
_cell.length_a   1.000
_cell.length_b   1.000
_cell.length_c   1.000
_cell.angle_alpha   90.00
_cell.angle_beta   90.00
_cell.angle_gamma   90.00
#
_symmetry.space_group_name_H-M   'P 1'
#
loop_
_entity.id
_entity.type
_entity.pdbx_description
1 polymer ?
#
loop_
_entity_poly.entity_id
_entity_poly.type
_entity_poly.pdbx_seq_one_letter_code
_entity_poly.pdbx_strand_id
1 'polypeptide(L)'
;MESDKRINVTVAGGPCTGKSTLAANLFAHLKNIGFDYDLIEEESRKLRKEFGDFRSPFERFYMWRQQEREELRSTAENGFITDSCLYMNYVKAKYFAREKRDSLAVRELFRMCMELEDQNRYHLIIIAKNPEEIPYKKDSARSSD
;
A
#
# COMPACT_ATOMS: atom_id res chain seq x y z
N MET A 1 -30.49 -14.28 -0.40
CA MET A 1 -29.16 -14.24 -1.06
C MET A 1 -28.28 -13.28 -0.28
N GLU A 2 -27.22 -13.80 0.30
CA GLU A 2 -26.22 -12.92 0.85
C GLU A 2 -25.64 -12.12 -0.31
N SER A 3 -25.68 -10.79 -0.20
CA SER A 3 -24.95 -9.96 -1.13
C SER A 3 -23.48 -10.36 -1.07
N ASP A 4 -22.90 -10.71 -2.19
CA ASP A 4 -21.49 -11.05 -2.26
C ASP A 4 -20.69 -9.87 -1.67
N LYS A 5 -20.19 -10.10 -0.47
CA LYS A 5 -19.44 -9.09 0.25
C LYS A 5 -18.11 -8.88 -0.46
N ARG A 6 -17.82 -7.64 -0.81
CA ARG A 6 -16.52 -7.29 -1.37
C ARG A 6 -15.43 -7.58 -0.34
N ILE A 7 -14.36 -8.23 -0.78
CA ILE A 7 -13.20 -8.55 0.05
C ILE A 7 -11.99 -7.81 -0.50
N ASN A 8 -11.58 -6.78 0.20
CA ASN A 8 -10.42 -5.99 -0.17
C ASN A 8 -9.16 -6.57 0.45
N VAL A 9 -8.16 -6.78 -0.39
CA VAL A 9 -6.89 -7.43 -0.02
C VAL A 9 -5.76 -6.43 -0.22
N THR A 10 -4.88 -6.33 0.77
CA THR A 10 -3.65 -5.56 0.62
C THR A 10 -2.43 -6.42 0.92
N VAL A 11 -1.36 -6.20 0.16
CA VAL A 11 -0.07 -6.82 0.40
C VAL A 11 0.84 -5.77 1.01
N ALA A 12 1.28 -6.00 2.23
CA ALA A 12 2.15 -5.08 2.97
C ALA A 12 3.54 -5.69 3.15
N GLY A 13 4.52 -4.85 3.37
CA GLY A 13 5.90 -5.29 3.61
C GLY A 13 6.89 -4.21 3.21
N GLY A 14 8.15 -4.42 3.58
CA GLY A 14 9.23 -3.52 3.22
C GLY A 14 9.64 -3.62 1.74
N PRO A 15 10.63 -2.83 1.33
CA PRO A 15 11.17 -2.93 -0.01
C PRO A 15 11.79 -4.31 -0.26
N CYS A 16 11.76 -4.78 -1.52
CA CYS A 16 12.38 -6.03 -1.95
C CYS A 16 11.78 -7.30 -1.32
N THR A 17 10.53 -7.25 -0.89
CA THR A 17 9.81 -8.40 -0.35
C THR A 17 8.97 -9.14 -1.41
N GLY A 18 8.97 -8.66 -2.66
CA GLY A 18 8.17 -9.25 -3.73
C GLY A 18 6.69 -8.88 -3.69
N LYS A 19 6.32 -7.82 -3.00
CA LYS A 19 4.91 -7.39 -2.86
C LYS A 19 4.20 -7.23 -4.19
N SER A 20 4.81 -6.49 -5.11
CA SER A 20 4.18 -6.19 -6.41
C SER A 20 3.97 -7.47 -7.23
N THR A 21 4.94 -8.37 -7.21
CA THR A 21 4.84 -9.66 -7.88
C THR A 21 3.76 -10.53 -7.25
N LEU A 22 3.71 -10.58 -5.92
CA LEU A 22 2.70 -11.34 -5.20
C LEU A 22 1.30 -10.81 -5.50
N ALA A 23 1.12 -9.49 -5.44
CA ALA A 23 -0.17 -8.86 -5.72
C ALA A 23 -0.61 -9.13 -7.17
N ALA A 24 0.30 -9.01 -8.13
CA ALA A 24 0.01 -9.27 -9.54
C ALA A 24 -0.35 -10.74 -9.78
N ASN A 25 0.37 -11.66 -9.17
CA ASN A 25 0.09 -13.09 -9.29
C ASN A 25 -1.25 -13.46 -8.68
N LEU A 26 -1.57 -12.91 -7.52
CA LEU A 26 -2.85 -13.12 -6.86
C LEU A 26 -3.99 -12.58 -7.73
N PHE A 27 -3.83 -11.38 -8.25
CA PHE A 27 -4.80 -10.76 -9.16
C PHE A 27 -5.06 -11.64 -10.39
N ALA A 28 -4.00 -12.08 -11.07
CA ALA A 28 -4.11 -12.90 -12.26
C ALA A 28 -4.77 -14.25 -11.95
N HIS A 29 -4.41 -14.87 -10.85
CA HIS A 29 -4.99 -16.14 -10.44
C HIS A 29 -6.50 -16.03 -10.19
N LEU A 30 -6.90 -15.02 -9.41
CA LEU A 30 -8.31 -14.81 -9.10
C LEU A 30 -9.12 -14.50 -10.35
N LYS A 31 -8.56 -13.69 -11.24
CA LYS A 31 -9.20 -13.40 -12.51
C LYS A 31 -9.40 -14.65 -13.37
N ASN A 32 -8.40 -15.51 -13.42
CA ASN A 32 -8.45 -16.75 -14.19
C ASN A 32 -9.50 -17.72 -13.66
N ILE A 33 -9.81 -17.70 -12.38
CA ILE A 33 -10.85 -18.56 -11.79
C ILE A 33 -12.21 -17.88 -11.69
N GLY A 34 -12.37 -16.69 -12.29
CA GLY A 34 -13.66 -16.05 -12.48
C GLY A 34 -14.02 -14.95 -11.48
N PHE A 35 -13.10 -14.50 -10.64
CA PHE A 35 -13.34 -13.37 -9.76
C PHE A 35 -13.00 -12.04 -10.42
N ASP A 36 -13.75 -11.01 -10.07
CA ASP A 36 -13.58 -9.66 -10.59
C ASP A 36 -12.94 -8.78 -9.51
N TYR A 37 -11.65 -8.48 -9.67
CA TYR A 37 -10.88 -7.61 -8.79
C TYR A 37 -10.22 -6.48 -9.56
N ASP A 38 -10.04 -5.33 -8.91
CA ASP A 38 -9.14 -4.29 -9.40
C ASP A 38 -7.76 -4.50 -8.79
N LEU A 39 -6.72 -4.27 -9.56
CA LEU A 39 -5.34 -4.23 -9.06
C LEU A 39 -4.91 -2.77 -8.91
N ILE A 40 -4.56 -2.39 -7.70
CA ILE A 40 -4.09 -1.03 -7.39
C ILE A 40 -2.60 -1.09 -7.09
N GLU A 41 -1.81 -0.48 -7.96
CA GLU A 41 -0.36 -0.43 -7.82
C GLU A 41 0.07 0.60 -6.78
N GLU A 42 1.27 0.43 -6.25
CA GLU A 42 1.83 1.35 -5.26
C GLU A 42 2.02 2.75 -5.83
N GLU A 43 1.27 3.71 -5.32
CA GLU A 43 1.31 5.11 -5.77
C GLU A 43 2.66 5.78 -5.46
N SER A 44 3.30 5.43 -4.34
CA SER A 44 4.58 6.02 -3.97
C SER A 44 5.66 5.77 -5.03
N ARG A 45 5.64 4.60 -5.67
CA ARG A 45 6.59 4.29 -6.73
C ARG A 45 6.41 5.20 -7.95
N LYS A 46 5.15 5.41 -8.36
CA LYS A 46 4.82 6.29 -9.49
C LYS A 46 5.25 7.72 -9.20
N LEU A 47 4.90 8.23 -8.04
CA LEU A 47 5.18 9.61 -7.65
C LEU A 47 6.68 9.85 -7.44
N ARG A 48 7.40 8.86 -6.94
CA ARG A 48 8.86 8.96 -6.78
C ARG A 48 9.57 9.05 -8.14
N LYS A 49 9.09 8.35 -9.15
CA LYS A 49 9.63 8.45 -10.51
C LYS A 49 9.38 9.81 -11.12
N GLU A 50 8.24 10.42 -10.82
CA GLU A 50 7.82 11.71 -11.37
C GLU A 50 8.44 12.89 -10.62
N PHE A 51 8.46 12.87 -9.30
CA PHE A 51 8.82 14.00 -8.45
C PHE A 51 10.08 13.80 -7.61
N GLY A 52 10.71 12.63 -7.66
CA GLY A 52 11.88 12.32 -6.85
C GLY A 52 11.53 11.73 -5.47
N ASP A 53 12.55 11.59 -4.63
CA ASP A 53 12.40 10.95 -3.33
C ASP A 53 11.63 11.82 -2.33
N PHE A 54 10.70 11.18 -1.60
CA PHE A 54 9.99 11.81 -0.50
C PHE A 54 10.80 11.65 0.79
N ARG A 55 11.25 12.76 1.36
CA ARG A 55 12.12 12.76 2.55
C ARG A 55 11.43 13.24 3.82
N SER A 56 10.28 13.90 3.70
CA SER A 56 9.54 14.41 4.84
C SER A 56 8.35 13.52 5.17
N PRO A 57 8.10 13.23 6.47
CA PRO A 57 6.87 12.53 6.86
C PRO A 57 5.58 13.23 6.42
N PHE A 58 5.61 14.55 6.24
CA PHE A 58 4.43 15.31 5.80
C PHE A 58 4.01 14.95 4.37
N GLU A 59 4.93 14.50 3.55
CA GLU A 59 4.63 14.06 2.18
C GLU A 59 3.77 12.79 2.16
N ARG A 60 3.74 12.05 3.26
CA ARG A 60 2.91 10.85 3.38
C ARG A 60 1.41 11.14 3.34
N PHE A 61 0.98 12.35 3.68
CA PHE A 61 -0.41 12.74 3.52
C PHE A 61 -0.83 12.76 2.05
N TYR A 62 0.03 13.27 1.20
CA TYR A 62 -0.21 13.26 -0.24
C TYR A 62 -0.28 11.83 -0.78
N MET A 63 0.65 10.99 -0.36
CA MET A 63 0.67 9.57 -0.75
C MET A 63 -0.58 8.83 -0.28
N TRP A 64 -0.97 9.08 0.97
CA TRP A 64 -2.20 8.52 1.53
C TRP A 64 -3.41 8.88 0.68
N ARG A 65 -3.55 10.16 0.39
CA ARG A 65 -4.72 10.66 -0.34
C ARG A 65 -4.78 10.09 -1.76
N GLN A 66 -3.67 9.98 -2.43
CA GLN A 66 -3.62 9.40 -3.77
C GLN A 66 -4.03 7.94 -3.78
N GLN A 67 -3.52 7.15 -2.87
CA GLN A 67 -3.88 5.75 -2.77
C GLN A 67 -5.32 5.56 -2.31
N GLU A 68 -5.75 6.30 -1.30
CA GLU A 68 -7.14 6.26 -0.83
C GLU A 68 -8.11 6.53 -1.98
N ARG A 69 -7.79 7.50 -2.80
CA ARG A 69 -8.58 7.85 -3.97
C ARG A 69 -8.71 6.67 -4.94
N GLU A 70 -7.62 5.99 -5.23
CA GLU A 70 -7.66 4.83 -6.11
C GLU A 70 -8.47 3.67 -5.49
N GLU A 71 -8.33 3.45 -4.20
CA GLU A 71 -9.11 2.42 -3.50
C GLU A 71 -10.61 2.73 -3.52
N LEU A 72 -10.98 4.00 -3.29
CA LEU A 72 -12.38 4.42 -3.30
C LEU A 72 -13.00 4.40 -4.70
N ARG A 73 -12.18 4.49 -5.75
CA ARG A 73 -12.65 4.43 -7.14
C ARG A 73 -12.85 3.00 -7.63
N SER A 74 -12.42 2.02 -6.88
CA SER A 74 -12.58 0.62 -7.27
C SER A 74 -14.04 0.24 -7.36
N THR A 75 -14.43 -0.31 -8.50
CA THR A 75 -15.82 -0.74 -8.78
C THR A 75 -15.92 -2.23 -9.08
N ALA A 76 -14.82 -2.96 -9.06
CA ALA A 76 -14.81 -4.39 -9.31
C ALA A 76 -15.72 -5.12 -8.31
N GLU A 77 -16.45 -6.10 -8.80
CA GLU A 77 -17.51 -6.78 -8.04
C GLU A 77 -16.99 -7.40 -6.73
N ASN A 78 -15.82 -8.03 -6.78
CA ASN A 78 -15.29 -8.78 -5.64
C ASN A 78 -14.36 -7.96 -4.74
N GLY A 79 -13.91 -6.79 -5.18
CA GLY A 79 -13.04 -5.93 -4.38
C GLY A 79 -11.80 -5.47 -5.11
N PHE A 80 -10.79 -5.06 -4.35
CA PHE A 80 -9.49 -4.68 -4.91
C PHE A 80 -8.37 -5.44 -4.22
N ILE A 81 -7.25 -5.53 -4.93
CA ILE A 81 -5.97 -6.01 -4.43
C ILE A 81 -4.97 -4.88 -4.60
N THR A 82 -4.29 -4.51 -3.53
CA THR A 82 -3.27 -3.46 -3.61
C THR A 82 -1.91 -4.00 -3.15
N ASP A 83 -0.85 -3.57 -3.81
CA ASP A 83 0.52 -3.94 -3.46
C ASP A 83 1.15 -3.00 -2.44
N SER A 84 0.36 -2.08 -1.88
CA SER A 84 0.76 -1.21 -0.80
C SER A 84 -0.45 -0.90 0.08
N CYS A 85 -0.24 -0.88 1.37
CA CYS A 85 -1.27 -0.64 2.36
C CYS A 85 -1.21 0.80 2.84
N LEU A 86 -2.35 1.44 3.05
CA LEU A 86 -2.40 2.80 3.59
C LEU A 86 -1.66 2.92 4.94
N TYR A 87 -1.72 1.88 5.76
CA TYR A 87 -1.00 1.84 7.04
C TYR A 87 0.51 2.03 6.90
N MET A 88 1.07 1.65 5.75
CA MET A 88 2.51 1.80 5.50
C MET A 88 2.94 3.26 5.46
N ASN A 89 2.05 4.19 5.21
CA ASN A 89 2.37 5.62 5.29
C ASN A 89 2.77 6.02 6.70
N TYR A 90 2.08 5.49 7.71
CA TYR A 90 2.46 5.72 9.10
C TYR A 90 3.84 5.13 9.41
N VAL A 91 4.07 3.89 9.00
CA VAL A 91 5.35 3.20 9.23
C VAL A 91 6.51 3.96 8.57
N LYS A 92 6.33 4.36 7.33
CA LYS A 92 7.35 5.12 6.59
C LYS A 92 7.57 6.52 7.19
N ALA A 93 6.51 7.20 7.60
CA ALA A 93 6.61 8.50 8.26
C ALA A 93 7.43 8.40 9.53
N LYS A 94 7.17 7.38 10.35
CA LYS A 94 7.91 7.14 11.58
C LYS A 94 9.39 6.84 11.31
N TYR A 95 9.66 6.06 10.27
CA TYR A 95 11.02 5.73 9.85
C TYR A 95 11.80 6.96 9.37
N PHE A 96 11.15 7.86 8.63
CA PHE A 96 11.78 9.05 8.06
C PHE A 96 11.75 10.29 8.98
N ALA A 97 11.09 10.22 10.14
CA ALA A 97 11.04 11.32 11.09
C ALA A 97 12.45 11.68 11.58
N ARG A 98 12.83 12.95 11.46
CA ARG A 98 14.16 13.45 11.86
C ARG A 98 14.06 14.67 12.75
N GLU A 99 13.11 15.55 12.51
CA GLU A 99 12.93 16.79 13.21
C GLU A 99 11.80 16.68 14.23
N LYS A 100 11.82 17.54 15.25
CA LYS A 100 10.78 17.57 16.29
C LYS A 100 9.38 17.75 15.69
N ARG A 101 9.27 18.62 14.68
CA ARG A 101 7.99 18.87 14.01
C ARG A 101 7.41 17.66 13.31
N ASP A 102 8.25 16.71 12.91
CA ASP A 102 7.82 15.49 12.22
C ASP A 102 6.89 14.63 13.07
N SER A 103 6.96 14.77 14.39
CA SER A 103 6.06 14.06 15.31
C SER A 103 4.59 14.40 15.09
N LEU A 104 4.31 15.60 14.58
CA LEU A 104 2.94 16.02 14.25
C LEU A 104 2.37 15.18 13.10
N ALA A 105 3.17 14.99 12.05
CA ALA A 105 2.77 14.17 10.91
C ALA A 105 2.58 12.70 11.32
N VAL A 106 3.51 12.15 12.11
CA VAL A 106 3.44 10.77 12.58
C VAL A 106 2.18 10.56 13.42
N ARG A 107 1.89 11.48 14.32
CA ARG A 107 0.69 11.41 15.18
C ARG A 107 -0.59 11.45 14.36
N GLU A 108 -0.68 12.35 13.41
CA GLU A 108 -1.88 12.48 12.57
C GLU A 108 -2.08 11.25 11.68
N LEU A 109 -1.01 10.72 11.10
CA LEU A 109 -1.09 9.48 10.32
C LEU A 109 -1.55 8.30 11.17
N PHE A 110 -1.13 8.24 12.44
CA PHE A 110 -1.63 7.22 13.36
C PHE A 110 -3.14 7.34 13.57
N ARG A 111 -3.64 8.56 13.77
CA ARG A 111 -5.08 8.81 13.89
C ARG A 111 -5.83 8.37 12.63
N MET A 112 -5.28 8.67 11.47
CA MET A 112 -5.87 8.25 10.18
C MET A 112 -5.91 6.73 10.07
N CYS A 113 -4.89 6.03 10.56
CA CYS A 113 -4.90 4.56 10.62
C CYS A 113 -6.03 4.03 11.51
N MET A 114 -6.26 4.66 12.66
CA MET A 114 -7.32 4.25 13.58
C MET A 114 -8.71 4.44 12.97
N GLU A 115 -8.92 5.55 12.27
CA GLU A 115 -10.18 5.79 11.54
C GLU A 115 -10.38 4.76 10.42
N LEU A 116 -9.30 4.41 9.72
CA LEU A 116 -9.35 3.42 8.66
C LEU A 116 -9.75 2.04 9.20
N GLU A 117 -9.28 1.71 10.39
CA GLU A 117 -9.65 0.48 11.08
C GLU A 117 -11.16 0.43 11.36
N ASP A 118 -11.73 1.54 11.82
CA ASP A 118 -13.17 1.64 12.04
C ASP A 118 -13.99 1.49 10.76
N GLN A 119 -13.43 1.87 9.62
CA GLN A 119 -14.06 1.71 8.30
C GLN A 119 -13.99 0.28 7.77
N ASN A 120 -13.17 -0.56 8.38
CA ASN A 120 -12.95 -1.94 7.94
C ASN A 120 -12.56 -2.01 6.45
N ARG A 121 -11.61 -1.18 6.04
CA ARG A 121 -11.22 -1.00 4.64
C ARG A 121 -10.59 -2.26 4.05
N TYR A 122 -9.69 -2.88 4.78
CA TYR A 122 -9.01 -4.09 4.34
C TYR A 122 -9.54 -5.30 5.09
N HIS A 123 -9.96 -6.31 4.34
CA HIS A 123 -10.48 -7.56 4.91
C HIS A 123 -9.38 -8.59 5.11
N LEU A 124 -8.31 -8.50 4.30
CA LEU A 124 -7.17 -9.40 4.38
C LEU A 124 -5.89 -8.59 4.14
N ILE A 125 -4.97 -8.69 5.09
CA ILE A 125 -3.64 -8.08 4.97
C ILE A 125 -2.62 -9.20 4.88
N ILE A 126 -1.94 -9.29 3.73
CA ILE A 126 -0.88 -10.27 3.50
C ILE A 126 0.45 -9.57 3.73
N ILE A 127 1.21 -10.05 4.71
CA ILE A 127 2.52 -9.48 5.01
C ILE A 127 3.57 -10.28 4.28
N ALA A 128 4.20 -9.63 3.29
CA ALA A 128 5.28 -10.23 2.54
C ALA A 128 6.59 -10.13 3.34
N LYS A 129 7.21 -11.28 3.57
CA LYS A 129 8.54 -11.33 4.17
C LYS A 129 9.59 -11.33 3.08
N ASN A 130 10.75 -10.74 3.36
CA ASN A 130 11.87 -10.83 2.44
C ASN A 130 12.46 -12.25 2.53
N PRO A 131 12.23 -13.13 1.53
CA PRO A 131 12.87 -14.42 1.54
C PRO A 131 14.37 -14.23 1.25
N GLU A 132 15.22 -14.84 2.04
CA GLU A 132 16.68 -14.81 1.85
C GLU A 132 17.10 -15.28 0.44
N GLU A 133 16.21 -15.98 -0.24
CA GLU A 133 16.44 -16.58 -1.56
C GLU A 133 16.18 -15.62 -2.72
N ILE A 134 15.50 -14.48 -2.51
CA ILE A 134 15.25 -13.52 -3.58
C ILE A 134 16.32 -12.43 -3.53
N PRO A 135 17.22 -12.35 -4.55
CA PRO A 135 18.24 -11.32 -4.55
C PRO A 135 17.63 -9.94 -4.69
N TYR A 136 18.23 -8.98 -3.98
CA TYR A 136 17.85 -7.58 -4.07
C TYR A 136 18.10 -7.05 -5.48
N LYS A 137 17.05 -6.52 -6.11
CA LYS A 137 17.17 -5.78 -7.37
C LYS A 137 16.80 -4.33 -7.13
N LYS A 138 17.78 -3.46 -7.21
CA LYS A 138 17.56 -2.03 -7.18
C LYS A 138 16.95 -1.59 -8.50
N ASP A 139 15.80 -0.90 -8.45
CA ASP A 139 15.26 -0.22 -9.62
C ASP A 139 15.28 1.30 -9.42
N SER A 140 14.92 2.06 -10.47
CA SER A 140 14.98 3.52 -10.44
C SER A 140 14.00 4.17 -9.46
N ALA A 141 13.07 3.41 -8.92
CA ALA A 141 12.05 3.90 -7.99
C ALA A 141 12.33 3.51 -6.53
N ARG A 142 13.40 2.77 -6.26
CA ARG A 142 13.77 2.34 -4.91
C ARG A 142 14.92 3.19 -4.37
N SER A 143 14.84 3.52 -3.08
CA SER A 143 15.96 4.20 -2.42
C SER A 143 17.14 3.24 -2.25
N SER A 144 18.33 3.81 -2.07
CA SER A 144 19.59 3.05 -1.95
C SER A 144 19.83 2.48 -0.54
N ASP A 145 18.93 2.70 0.39
CA ASP A 145 19.06 2.27 1.79
C ASP A 145 18.48 0.90 2.06
#